data_9c8e2d2ca375eeafa1b39fa1fde5fb9f
#
_entry.id   9c8e2d2ca375eeafa1b39fa1fde5fb9f
#
_cell.length_a   1.000
_cell.length_b   1.000
_cell.length_c   1.000
_cell.angle_alpha   90.00
_cell.angle_beta   90.00
_cell.angle_gamma   90.00
#
_symmetry.space_group_name_H-M   'P 1'
#
loop_
_entity.id
_entity.type
_entity.pdbx_description
1 polymer ?
#
loop_
_entity_poly.entity_id
_entity_poly.type
_entity_poly.pdbx_seq_one_letter_code
_entity_poly.pdbx_strand_id
1 'polypeptide(L)'
;MLYLQSFKFPNEREEVRFLYPDDKDQVSGPFKDFRVRSHKGSLYPFGILERNRLGRVSFDRITIFCGGNGSGKTTALNVIAEKLGLRRDSMFNSGRFFQEYLDLCEFDADLGTDRYVRKKLGKDVALYLPNDSRIIVSDDVFAHSMKQRRINDHIHGGRADAEKDYNDLIMSGANLRSLEDYERWKARNEALRNKSAFM
;
A
#
# COMPACT_ATOMS: atom_id res chain seq x y z
N MET A 1 -9.99 19.81 7.87
CA MET A 1 -8.74 19.83 8.63
C MET A 1 -7.66 19.24 7.75
N LEU A 2 -6.50 19.88 7.62
CA LEU A 2 -5.38 19.36 6.84
C LEU A 2 -4.34 18.82 7.83
N TYR A 3 -4.17 17.49 7.87
CA TYR A 3 -3.27 16.87 8.83
C TYR A 3 -1.81 17.00 8.41
N LEU A 4 -1.46 16.68 7.16
CA LEU A 4 -0.11 16.83 6.63
C LEU A 4 0.00 18.16 5.88
N GLN A 5 0.82 19.07 6.35
CA GLN A 5 1.02 20.40 5.75
C GLN A 5 2.18 20.41 4.75
N SER A 6 3.29 19.79 5.10
CA SER A 6 4.43 19.67 4.19
C SER A 6 5.25 18.42 4.49
N PHE A 7 5.96 17.93 3.47
CA PHE A 7 6.93 16.87 3.59
C PHE A 7 8.20 17.24 2.84
N LYS A 8 9.35 17.06 3.49
CA LYS A 8 10.67 17.33 2.92
C LYS A 8 11.40 16.01 2.72
N PHE A 9 11.76 15.74 1.48
CA PHE A 9 12.69 14.69 1.10
C PHE A 9 14.14 15.19 1.23
N PRO A 10 15.12 14.31 1.46
CA PRO A 10 16.52 14.69 1.48
C PRO A 10 16.94 15.27 0.13
N ASN A 11 17.77 16.30 0.18
CA ASN A 11 18.39 16.89 -1.00
C ASN A 11 19.70 16.16 -1.37
N GLU A 12 20.27 16.49 -2.53
CA GLU A 12 21.51 15.88 -3.02
C GLU A 12 22.64 15.90 -1.99
N ARG A 13 22.83 17.01 -1.28
CA ARG A 13 23.89 17.12 -0.28
C ARG A 13 23.66 16.20 0.92
N GLU A 14 22.41 16.08 1.37
CA GLU A 14 22.03 15.20 2.47
C GLU A 14 22.21 13.74 2.06
N GLU A 15 21.80 13.38 0.83
CA GLU A 15 22.00 12.03 0.29
C GLU A 15 23.49 11.69 0.11
N VAL A 16 24.26 12.60 -0.51
CA VAL A 16 25.71 12.42 -0.72
C VAL A 16 26.44 12.29 0.62
N ARG A 17 26.14 13.16 1.60
CA ARG A 17 26.73 13.07 2.93
C ARG A 17 26.44 11.75 3.63
N PHE A 18 25.24 11.21 3.45
CA PHE A 18 24.88 9.90 3.99
C PHE A 18 25.64 8.76 3.30
N LEU A 19 25.67 8.79 1.95
CA LEU A 19 26.30 7.74 1.15
C LEU A 19 27.84 7.79 1.20
N TYR A 20 28.41 9.00 1.29
CA TYR A 20 29.84 9.28 1.27
C TYR A 20 30.23 10.20 2.43
N PRO A 21 30.19 9.70 3.67
CA PRO A 21 30.57 10.53 4.82
C PRO A 21 32.03 10.95 4.68
N ASP A 22 32.31 12.25 4.81
CA ASP A 22 33.66 12.79 4.88
C ASP A 22 34.40 12.21 6.09
N ASP A 23 35.73 12.01 5.96
CA ASP A 23 36.58 11.49 7.05
C ASP A 23 36.53 12.33 8.33
N LYS A 24 36.07 13.59 8.24
CA LYS A 24 35.91 14.53 9.34
C LYS A 24 34.64 14.36 10.15
N ASP A 25 33.60 13.80 9.54
CA ASP A 25 32.38 13.44 10.25
C ASP A 25 32.56 12.03 10.84
N GLN A 26 33.25 11.97 11.97
CA GLN A 26 33.50 10.72 12.70
C GLN A 26 32.17 10.05 13.11
N VAL A 27 31.60 9.27 12.23
CA VAL A 27 30.63 8.26 12.62
C VAL A 27 31.42 7.14 13.29
N SER A 28 31.52 7.21 14.60
CA SER A 28 32.13 6.17 15.41
C SER A 28 31.31 4.88 15.27
N GLY A 29 31.83 3.89 14.54
CA GLY A 29 31.19 2.60 14.43
C GLY A 29 31.85 1.71 13.36
N PRO A 30 31.74 0.39 13.47
CA PRO A 30 32.37 -0.58 12.56
C PRO A 30 31.85 -0.54 11.11
N PHE A 31 30.98 0.39 10.76
CA PHE A 31 30.32 0.48 9.46
C PHE A 31 30.83 1.61 8.56
N LYS A 32 31.90 2.31 8.94
CA LYS A 32 32.41 3.51 8.29
C LYS A 32 32.78 3.32 6.82
N ASP A 33 33.31 2.14 6.46
CA ASP A 33 33.76 1.83 5.09
C ASP A 33 32.76 1.01 4.26
N PHE A 34 31.62 0.68 4.83
CA PHE A 34 30.75 -0.37 4.31
C PHE A 34 29.56 0.13 3.47
N ARG A 35 29.21 1.43 3.54
CA ARG A 35 27.93 1.90 3.03
C ARG A 35 27.78 1.81 1.51
N VAL A 36 28.80 2.16 0.76
CA VAL A 36 28.70 2.15 -0.72
C VAL A 36 29.66 1.16 -1.39
N ARG A 37 30.90 1.02 -0.88
CA ARG A 37 31.93 0.23 -1.55
C ARG A 37 31.68 -1.28 -1.59
N SER A 38 30.93 -1.82 -0.63
CA SER A 38 30.65 -3.26 -0.52
C SER A 38 29.25 -3.65 -0.99
N HIS A 39 28.43 -2.69 -1.45
CA HIS A 39 27.05 -2.94 -1.73
C HIS A 39 26.80 -3.29 -3.20
N LYS A 40 26.57 -4.58 -3.47
CA LYS A 40 26.05 -5.07 -4.75
C LYS A 40 24.52 -4.94 -4.85
N GLY A 41 23.84 -4.30 -3.88
CA GLY A 41 22.39 -4.19 -3.79
C GLY A 41 21.86 -2.81 -4.19
N SER A 42 20.57 -2.69 -4.27
CA SER A 42 19.86 -1.44 -4.58
C SER A 42 20.02 -0.41 -3.45
N LEU A 43 20.41 0.81 -3.80
CA LEU A 43 20.43 1.97 -2.88
C LEU A 43 19.04 2.60 -2.73
N TYR A 44 18.00 1.93 -3.19
CA TYR A 44 16.62 2.43 -3.08
C TYR A 44 16.29 2.89 -1.66
N PRO A 45 15.68 4.07 -1.48
CA PRO A 45 15.14 5.00 -2.48
C PRO A 45 16.10 6.15 -2.88
N PHE A 46 17.35 6.16 -2.41
CA PHE A 46 18.35 7.21 -2.73
C PHE A 46 18.50 7.44 -4.24
N GLY A 47 18.71 8.70 -4.63
CA GLY A 47 18.92 9.14 -6.00
C GLY A 47 17.66 9.13 -6.89
N ILE A 48 16.51 8.66 -6.42
CA ILE A 48 15.29 8.60 -7.23
C ILE A 48 14.54 9.94 -7.16
N LEU A 49 14.28 10.44 -5.96
CA LEU A 49 13.46 11.63 -5.76
C LEU A 49 14.29 12.89 -6.02
N GLU A 50 15.56 12.87 -5.62
CA GLU A 50 16.51 13.94 -5.89
C GLU A 50 16.68 14.19 -7.39
N ARG A 51 16.91 13.13 -8.20
CA ARG A 51 17.03 13.24 -9.66
C ARG A 51 15.83 13.96 -10.30
N ASN A 52 14.66 13.80 -9.73
CA ASN A 52 13.43 14.48 -10.17
C ASN A 52 13.21 15.81 -9.45
N ARG A 53 14.18 16.29 -8.68
CA ARG A 53 14.17 17.56 -7.91
C ARG A 53 12.97 17.65 -6.97
N LEU A 54 12.53 16.52 -6.44
CA LEU A 54 11.47 16.48 -5.45
C LEU A 54 12.07 16.72 -4.05
N GLY A 55 12.15 18.00 -3.67
CA GLY A 55 12.67 18.39 -2.36
C GLY A 55 11.57 18.50 -1.30
N ARG A 56 10.88 19.63 -1.26
CA ARG A 56 9.76 19.86 -0.33
C ARG A 56 8.44 19.92 -1.09
N VAL A 57 7.47 19.22 -0.57
CA VAL A 57 6.08 19.21 -1.07
C VAL A 57 5.19 19.85 -0.02
N SER A 58 4.39 20.84 -0.41
CA SER A 58 3.31 21.38 0.40
C SER A 58 2.00 20.71 0.00
N PHE A 59 1.19 20.36 0.98
CA PHE A 59 -0.06 19.66 0.77
C PHE A 59 -1.24 20.62 0.93
N ASP A 60 -2.27 20.37 0.18
CA ASP A 60 -3.60 20.93 0.35
C ASP A 60 -4.61 19.78 0.50
N ARG A 61 -5.90 20.08 0.57
CA ARG A 61 -6.98 19.09 0.68
C ARG A 61 -6.87 17.98 -0.36
N ILE A 62 -6.41 18.33 -1.54
CA ILE A 62 -6.10 17.40 -2.64
C ILE A 62 -4.76 17.82 -3.22
N THR A 63 -3.80 16.92 -3.22
CA THR A 63 -2.49 17.10 -3.84
C THR A 63 -2.26 15.98 -4.85
N ILE A 64 -1.89 16.32 -6.08
CA ILE A 64 -1.71 15.36 -7.17
C ILE A 64 -0.25 15.34 -7.59
N PHE A 65 0.38 14.15 -7.54
CA PHE A 65 1.71 13.92 -8.11
C PHE A 65 1.57 13.53 -9.59
N CYS A 66 2.04 14.38 -10.48
CA CYS A 66 2.05 14.16 -11.91
C CYS A 66 3.44 13.80 -12.42
N GLY A 67 3.52 12.97 -13.45
CA GLY A 67 4.78 12.59 -14.09
C GLY A 67 4.69 11.26 -14.84
N GLY A 68 5.67 10.98 -15.71
CA GLY A 68 5.76 9.74 -16.47
C GLY A 68 6.06 8.51 -15.61
N ASN A 69 6.13 7.34 -16.25
CA ASN A 69 6.54 6.11 -15.58
C ASN A 69 8.00 6.23 -15.12
N GLY A 70 8.30 5.73 -13.92
CA GLY A 70 9.64 5.83 -13.34
C GLY A 70 9.99 7.18 -12.72
N SER A 71 9.10 8.19 -12.72
CA SER A 71 9.35 9.51 -12.11
C SER A 71 9.35 9.53 -10.57
N GLY A 72 9.22 8.39 -9.91
CA GLY A 72 9.31 8.29 -8.45
C GLY A 72 8.03 8.57 -7.68
N LYS A 73 6.86 8.73 -8.34
CA LYS A 73 5.58 9.02 -7.66
C LYS A 73 5.25 8.00 -6.57
N THR A 74 5.28 6.73 -6.92
CA THR A 74 5.02 5.64 -5.97
C THR A 74 6.08 5.58 -4.87
N THR A 75 7.34 5.86 -5.21
CA THR A 75 8.43 5.96 -4.23
C THR A 75 8.18 7.08 -3.24
N ALA A 76 7.80 8.28 -3.71
CA ALA A 76 7.46 9.40 -2.84
C ALA A 76 6.30 9.07 -1.90
N LEU A 77 5.22 8.49 -2.42
CA LEU A 77 4.08 8.05 -1.61
C LEU A 77 4.47 6.97 -0.59
N ASN A 78 5.31 6.00 -0.96
CA ASN A 78 5.80 4.98 -0.05
C ASN A 78 6.64 5.58 1.09
N VAL A 79 7.53 6.52 0.77
CA VAL A 79 8.37 7.22 1.76
C VAL A 79 7.48 8.01 2.74
N ILE A 80 6.50 8.76 2.23
CA ILE A 80 5.55 9.51 3.07
C ILE A 80 4.76 8.55 3.97
N ALA A 81 4.23 7.48 3.40
CA ALA A 81 3.41 6.51 4.13
C ALA A 81 4.18 5.85 5.28
N GLU A 82 5.41 5.39 5.01
CA GLU A 82 6.24 4.76 6.03
C GLU A 82 6.72 5.74 7.10
N LYS A 83 7.10 6.96 6.70
CA LYS A 83 7.50 8.01 7.65
C LYS A 83 6.37 8.39 8.60
N LEU A 84 5.13 8.38 8.12
CA LEU A 84 3.94 8.70 8.90
C LEU A 84 3.30 7.48 9.58
N GLY A 85 3.79 6.27 9.30
CA GLY A 85 3.20 5.03 9.83
C GLY A 85 1.79 4.77 9.32
N LEU A 86 1.48 5.12 8.06
CA LEU A 86 0.16 4.92 7.48
C LEU A 86 -0.11 3.43 7.26
N ARG A 87 -1.35 3.04 7.48
CA ARG A 87 -1.80 1.68 7.18
C ARG A 87 -1.72 1.40 5.68
N ARG A 88 -1.24 0.20 5.33
CA ARG A 88 -1.24 -0.29 3.94
C ARG A 88 -1.54 -1.78 3.90
N ASP A 89 -2.07 -2.22 2.78
CA ASP A 89 -2.46 -3.63 2.56
C ASP A 89 -1.45 -4.35 1.66
N SER A 90 -0.76 -3.65 0.74
CA SER A 90 0.23 -4.24 -0.17
C SER A 90 1.66 -4.13 0.35
N MET A 91 2.50 -5.09 -0.05
CA MET A 91 3.94 -5.00 0.14
C MET A 91 4.53 -3.93 -0.80
N PHE A 92 5.60 -3.28 -0.36
CA PHE A 92 6.34 -2.31 -1.16
C PHE A 92 7.83 -2.63 -1.14
N ASN A 93 8.55 -2.05 -2.09
CA ASN A 93 9.99 -2.22 -2.14
C ASN A 93 10.64 -1.40 -1.01
N SER A 94 11.19 -2.10 -0.02
CA SER A 94 11.99 -1.53 1.04
C SER A 94 13.43 -1.98 0.85
N GLY A 95 14.30 -1.09 0.39
CA GLY A 95 15.73 -1.34 0.32
C GLY A 95 16.36 -1.39 1.72
N ARG A 96 17.60 -1.89 1.80
CA ARG A 96 18.36 -1.98 3.06
C ARG A 96 18.50 -0.62 3.77
N PHE A 97 18.61 0.45 3.00
CA PHE A 97 18.81 1.82 3.52
C PHE A 97 17.51 2.63 3.57
N PHE A 98 16.37 1.96 3.51
CA PHE A 98 15.09 2.65 3.48
C PHE A 98 14.80 3.39 4.78
N GLN A 99 15.14 2.78 5.92
CA GLN A 99 14.93 3.40 7.23
C GLN A 99 15.82 4.64 7.41
N GLU A 100 17.08 4.55 7.02
CA GLU A 100 18.00 5.68 7.09
C GLU A 100 17.57 6.83 6.17
N TYR A 101 17.00 6.50 5.01
CA TYR A 101 16.40 7.51 4.15
C TYR A 101 15.22 8.20 4.83
N LEU A 102 14.35 7.44 5.49
CA LEU A 102 13.25 8.01 6.28
C LEU A 102 13.75 8.93 7.38
N ASP A 103 14.88 8.60 8.01
CA ASP A 103 15.46 9.42 9.08
C ASP A 103 15.92 10.80 8.57
N LEU A 104 16.31 10.90 7.30
CA LEU A 104 16.64 12.18 6.64
C LEU A 104 15.39 12.98 6.22
N CYS A 105 14.21 12.34 6.16
CA CYS A 105 12.98 13.03 5.80
C CYS A 105 12.39 13.80 6.97
N GLU A 106 11.86 14.99 6.68
CA GLU A 106 11.15 15.85 7.64
C GLU A 106 9.71 16.06 7.18
N PHE A 107 8.80 16.28 8.10
CA PHE A 107 7.42 16.64 7.78
C PHE A 107 6.87 17.65 8.78
N ASP A 108 5.85 18.38 8.36
CA ASP A 108 5.05 19.26 9.19
C ASP A 108 3.58 18.83 9.10
N ALA A 109 3.00 18.51 10.26
CA ALA A 109 1.63 18.02 10.37
C ALA A 109 0.88 18.79 11.47
N ASP A 110 -0.38 19.12 11.19
CA ASP A 110 -1.26 19.71 12.18
C ASP A 110 -1.96 18.59 12.98
N LEU A 111 -1.32 18.19 14.05
CA LEU A 111 -1.83 17.14 14.94
C LEU A 111 -2.71 17.69 16.05
N GLY A 112 -3.05 18.99 15.99
CA GLY A 112 -3.82 19.63 17.05
C GLY A 112 -3.06 19.80 18.37
N THR A 113 -1.77 19.47 18.39
CA THR A 113 -0.90 19.53 19.56
C THR A 113 0.11 20.66 19.45
N ASP A 114 0.64 21.09 20.59
CA ASP A 114 1.61 22.18 20.69
C ASP A 114 2.89 21.88 19.89
N ARG A 115 3.50 22.92 19.31
CA ARG A 115 4.70 22.86 18.44
C ARG A 115 5.88 22.09 19.07
N TYR A 116 5.94 22.07 20.40
CA TYR A 116 6.98 21.38 21.15
C TYR A 116 6.86 19.85 21.06
N VAL A 117 5.66 19.33 20.98
CA VAL A 117 5.35 17.90 20.89
C VAL A 117 5.69 17.39 19.48
N ARG A 118 5.53 18.22 18.43
CA ARG A 118 5.82 17.87 17.04
C ARG A 118 7.27 17.43 16.80
N LYS A 119 8.22 18.05 17.48
CA LYS A 119 9.66 17.80 17.30
C LYS A 119 10.13 16.50 17.99
N LYS A 120 9.37 16.01 18.97
CA LYS A 120 9.69 14.81 19.78
C LYS A 120 9.02 13.52 19.27
N LEU A 121 8.03 13.63 18.42
CA LEU A 121 7.10 12.54 18.08
C LEU A 121 7.59 11.51 17.04
N GLY A 122 8.78 11.63 16.51
CA GLY A 122 9.41 10.63 15.60
C GLY A 122 8.51 9.51 15.07
N LYS A 123 8.63 8.33 15.63
CA LYS A 123 7.86 7.13 15.24
C LYS A 123 6.41 7.10 15.77
N ASP A 124 6.05 7.97 16.70
CA ASP A 124 4.74 7.95 17.38
C ASP A 124 3.68 8.82 16.69
N VAL A 125 3.99 9.38 15.53
CA VAL A 125 3.05 10.22 14.74
C VAL A 125 1.79 9.47 14.36
N ALA A 126 1.91 8.18 14.10
CA ALA A 126 0.77 7.32 13.74
C ALA A 126 -0.36 7.34 14.80
N LEU A 127 -0.03 7.59 16.07
CA LEU A 127 -1.01 7.67 17.17
C LEU A 127 -1.92 8.89 17.09
N TYR A 128 -1.51 9.93 16.35
CA TYR A 128 -2.24 11.21 16.24
C TYR A 128 -2.92 11.38 14.89
N LEU A 129 -2.67 10.48 13.95
CA LEU A 129 -3.37 10.45 12.69
C LEU A 129 -4.74 9.77 12.87
N PRO A 130 -5.75 10.15 12.07
CA PRO A 130 -7.02 9.44 12.08
C PRO A 130 -6.81 7.94 11.83
N ASN A 131 -7.54 7.09 12.55
CA ASN A 131 -7.42 5.63 12.46
C ASN A 131 -7.63 5.08 11.04
N ASP A 132 -8.34 5.82 10.19
CA ASP A 132 -8.59 5.47 8.79
C ASP A 132 -7.51 5.98 7.83
N SER A 133 -6.44 6.63 8.35
CA SER A 133 -5.34 7.11 7.53
C SER A 133 -4.59 5.94 6.91
N ARG A 134 -4.61 5.87 5.58
CA ARG A 134 -3.98 4.77 4.83
C ARG A 134 -3.45 5.25 3.50
N ILE A 135 -2.50 4.49 2.97
CA ILE A 135 -2.08 4.59 1.59
C ILE A 135 -2.82 3.52 0.76
N ILE A 136 -3.27 3.91 -0.42
CA ILE A 136 -3.80 3.01 -1.44
C ILE A 136 -2.97 3.24 -2.69
N VAL A 137 -2.29 2.21 -3.16
CA VAL A 137 -1.48 2.26 -4.39
C VAL A 137 -2.14 1.44 -5.50
N SER A 138 -1.64 1.58 -6.72
CA SER A 138 -2.15 0.82 -7.89
C SER A 138 -2.19 -0.68 -7.66
N ASP A 139 -1.21 -1.22 -6.95
CA ASP A 139 -1.12 -2.65 -6.65
C ASP A 139 -2.25 -3.12 -5.72
N ASP A 140 -2.68 -2.29 -4.77
CA ASP A 140 -3.83 -2.57 -3.90
C ASP A 140 -5.12 -2.63 -4.71
N VAL A 141 -5.31 -1.66 -5.63
CA VAL A 141 -6.48 -1.62 -6.52
C VAL A 141 -6.49 -2.84 -7.44
N PHE A 142 -5.32 -3.20 -7.98
CA PHE A 142 -5.19 -4.38 -8.83
C PHE A 142 -5.48 -5.68 -8.06
N ALA A 143 -4.90 -5.84 -6.87
CA ALA A 143 -5.13 -6.99 -6.00
C ALA A 143 -6.61 -7.10 -5.61
N HIS A 144 -7.26 -5.98 -5.30
CA HIS A 144 -8.69 -5.93 -5.03
C HIS A 144 -9.52 -6.41 -6.25
N SER A 145 -9.21 -5.88 -7.44
CA SER A 145 -9.89 -6.27 -8.68
C SER A 145 -9.72 -7.76 -9.00
N MET A 146 -8.52 -8.31 -8.78
CA MET A 146 -8.27 -9.74 -8.95
C MET A 146 -9.04 -10.60 -7.93
N LYS A 147 -9.16 -10.14 -6.70
CA LYS A 147 -9.97 -10.79 -5.67
C LYS A 147 -11.45 -10.82 -6.06
N GLN A 148 -11.98 -9.72 -6.59
CA GLN A 148 -13.36 -9.64 -7.07
C GLN A 148 -13.59 -10.61 -8.24
N ARG A 149 -12.67 -10.68 -9.19
CA ARG A 149 -12.76 -11.65 -10.29
C ARG A 149 -12.82 -13.08 -9.78
N ARG A 150 -11.93 -13.47 -8.85
CA ARG A 150 -11.96 -14.83 -8.27
C ARG A 150 -13.28 -15.15 -7.58
N ILE A 151 -13.87 -14.18 -6.87
CA ILE A 151 -15.18 -14.35 -6.24
C ILE A 151 -16.26 -14.57 -7.30
N ASN A 152 -16.25 -13.77 -8.38
CA ASN A 152 -17.18 -13.91 -9.48
C ASN A 152 -17.03 -15.25 -10.19
N ASP A 153 -15.79 -15.66 -10.48
CA ASP A 153 -15.52 -16.96 -11.13
C ASP A 153 -16.02 -18.13 -10.27
N HIS A 154 -15.82 -18.04 -8.95
CA HIS A 154 -16.33 -19.06 -8.02
C HIS A 154 -17.87 -19.12 -8.03
N ILE A 155 -18.55 -17.97 -8.07
CA ILE A 155 -20.01 -17.90 -8.15
C ILE A 155 -20.51 -18.46 -9.49
N HIS A 156 -19.87 -18.07 -10.60
CA HIS A 156 -20.23 -18.57 -11.92
C HIS A 156 -19.99 -20.07 -12.04
N GLY A 157 -18.88 -20.58 -11.52
CA GLY A 157 -18.61 -22.02 -11.45
C GLY A 157 -19.65 -22.76 -10.66
N GLY A 158 -20.00 -22.26 -9.47
CA GLY A 158 -21.05 -22.89 -8.65
C GLY A 158 -22.45 -22.86 -9.29
N ARG A 159 -22.74 -21.87 -10.13
CA ARG A 159 -24.00 -21.83 -10.93
C ARG A 159 -23.98 -22.87 -12.04
N ALA A 160 -22.88 -22.96 -12.79
CA ALA A 160 -22.73 -23.92 -13.87
C ALA A 160 -22.83 -25.36 -13.35
N ASP A 161 -22.19 -25.64 -12.19
CA ASP A 161 -22.31 -26.96 -11.55
C ASP A 161 -23.74 -27.27 -11.11
N ALA A 162 -24.44 -26.29 -10.53
CA ALA A 162 -25.82 -26.46 -10.12
C ALA A 162 -26.78 -26.68 -11.32
N GLU A 163 -26.53 -25.99 -12.44
CA GLU A 163 -27.27 -26.17 -13.68
C GLU A 163 -27.00 -27.53 -14.30
N LYS A 164 -25.75 -27.98 -14.28
CA LYS A 164 -25.37 -29.32 -14.72
C LYS A 164 -26.03 -30.39 -13.88
N ASP A 165 -25.97 -30.30 -12.55
CA ASP A 165 -26.62 -31.24 -11.64
C ASP A 165 -28.13 -31.31 -11.89
N TYR A 166 -28.78 -30.19 -12.20
CA TYR A 166 -30.18 -30.11 -12.53
C TYR A 166 -30.51 -30.81 -13.87
N ASN A 167 -29.73 -30.54 -14.90
CA ASN A 167 -29.88 -31.14 -16.21
C ASN A 167 -29.63 -32.67 -16.15
N ASP A 168 -28.62 -33.10 -15.39
CA ASP A 168 -28.32 -34.52 -15.19
C ASP A 168 -29.48 -35.22 -14.45
N LEU A 169 -30.11 -34.54 -13.48
CA LEU A 169 -31.30 -35.05 -12.79
C LEU A 169 -32.48 -35.23 -13.74
N ILE A 170 -32.75 -34.25 -14.60
CA ILE A 170 -33.83 -34.31 -15.62
C ILE A 170 -33.54 -35.42 -16.62
N MET A 171 -32.32 -35.51 -17.16
CA MET A 171 -31.94 -36.48 -18.19
C MET A 171 -31.91 -37.92 -17.65
N SER A 172 -31.60 -38.12 -16.39
CA SER A 172 -31.66 -39.44 -15.76
C SER A 172 -33.07 -39.99 -15.53
N GLY A 173 -34.12 -39.23 -15.92
CA GLY A 173 -35.52 -39.64 -15.72
C GLY A 173 -35.92 -39.68 -14.24
N ALA A 174 -35.07 -39.20 -13.36
CA ALA A 174 -35.40 -39.02 -11.96
C ALA A 174 -36.33 -37.80 -11.83
N ASN A 175 -37.63 -38.02 -12.03
CA ASN A 175 -38.62 -37.04 -11.64
C ASN A 175 -38.34 -36.67 -10.18
N LEU A 176 -38.39 -35.41 -9.87
CA LEU A 176 -38.45 -34.91 -8.49
C LEU A 176 -39.63 -35.65 -7.82
N ARG A 177 -39.33 -36.75 -7.14
CA ARG A 177 -40.36 -37.68 -6.65
C ARG A 177 -40.89 -37.28 -5.27
N SER A 178 -40.25 -36.32 -4.63
CA SER A 178 -40.69 -35.84 -3.33
C SER A 178 -40.71 -34.32 -3.26
N LEU A 179 -41.60 -33.80 -2.45
CA LEU A 179 -41.65 -32.37 -2.13
C LEU A 179 -40.32 -31.88 -1.50
N GLU A 180 -39.66 -32.75 -0.75
CA GLU A 180 -38.35 -32.49 -0.15
C GLU A 180 -37.24 -32.24 -1.18
N ASP A 181 -37.24 -32.99 -2.30
CA ASP A 181 -36.24 -32.81 -3.36
C ASP A 181 -36.43 -31.45 -4.05
N TYR A 182 -37.67 -31.05 -4.26
CA TYR A 182 -38.02 -29.74 -4.80
C TYR A 182 -37.63 -28.60 -3.85
N GLU A 183 -37.89 -28.73 -2.56
CA GLU A 183 -37.53 -27.72 -1.57
C GLU A 183 -36.02 -27.56 -1.44
N ARG A 184 -35.24 -28.65 -1.44
CA ARG A 184 -33.75 -28.60 -1.44
C ARG A 184 -33.22 -27.91 -2.68
N TRP A 185 -33.76 -28.21 -3.83
CA TRP A 185 -33.37 -27.55 -5.08
C TRP A 185 -33.71 -26.06 -5.08
N LYS A 186 -34.89 -25.70 -4.62
CA LYS A 186 -35.34 -24.30 -4.51
C LYS A 186 -34.44 -23.50 -3.55
N ALA A 187 -34.18 -24.05 -2.39
CA ALA A 187 -33.30 -23.41 -1.40
C ALA A 187 -31.88 -23.20 -1.96
N ARG A 188 -31.34 -24.18 -2.69
CA ARG A 188 -30.01 -24.06 -3.32
C ARG A 188 -29.97 -22.97 -4.38
N ASN A 189 -30.99 -22.88 -5.23
CA ASN A 189 -31.08 -21.83 -6.25
C ASN A 189 -31.28 -20.43 -5.65
N GLU A 190 -32.09 -20.28 -4.60
CA GLU A 190 -32.28 -19.02 -3.90
C GLU A 190 -31.00 -18.57 -3.21
N ALA A 191 -30.24 -19.46 -2.60
CA ALA A 191 -28.95 -19.16 -2.00
C ALA A 191 -27.92 -18.65 -3.03
N LEU A 192 -27.91 -19.22 -4.24
CA LEU A 192 -27.03 -18.77 -5.34
C LEU A 192 -27.46 -17.42 -5.92
N ARG A 193 -28.79 -17.19 -6.06
CA ARG A 193 -29.33 -15.89 -6.50
C ARG A 193 -28.98 -14.77 -5.51
N ASN A 194 -29.15 -15.03 -4.23
CA ASN A 194 -28.86 -14.04 -3.20
C ASN A 194 -27.37 -13.68 -3.13
N LYS A 195 -26.46 -14.65 -3.33
CA LYS A 195 -25.01 -14.36 -3.41
C LYS A 195 -24.63 -13.46 -4.59
N SER A 196 -25.39 -13.51 -5.70
CA SER A 196 -25.10 -12.68 -6.88
C SER A 196 -25.78 -11.32 -6.88
N ALA A 197 -26.73 -11.08 -5.98
CA ALA A 197 -27.43 -9.80 -5.87
C ALA A 197 -26.67 -8.79 -4.96
N PHE A 198 -25.65 -9.24 -4.23
CA PHE A 198 -24.82 -8.41 -3.37
C PHE A 198 -23.49 -7.98 -4.03
N MET A 199 -23.35 -8.12 -5.34
CA MET A 199 -22.27 -7.62 -6.17
C MET A 199 -22.79 -6.64 -7.22
#